data_8ea02976ccab022bb02541e6217936cd
#
_entry.id   8ea02976ccab022bb02541e6217936cd
#
_cell.length_a   1.000
_cell.length_b   1.000
_cell.length_c   1.000
_cell.angle_alpha   90.00
_cell.angle_beta   90.00
_cell.angle_gamma   90.00
#
_symmetry.space_group_name_H-M   'P 1'
#
loop_
_entity.id
_entity.type
_entity.pdbx_description
1 polymer ?
#
loop_
_entity_poly.entity_id
_entity_poly.type
_entity_poly.pdbx_seq_one_letter_code
_entity_poly.pdbx_strand_id
1 'polypeptide(L)'
;MGLAAMAGTLVCLVAPALRAQAPAAPGAAATSDLPFTHGQVAAGATKAAVCSACHGPNGNSVNPEWPRLAGQNAVYTAEQLRLFRSGVRANPVMQPLAATLSDQDISDLAVYYEAQTPTGLEADPSYWQGGQALYLRGDRAREVPSCTACHGPVGRGNLAAGYPALRAQQSVYLMKQLNDYASGARYTGPNPAQASRNGTMMFTLAKRLTPEQIRDVASYVQGMR
;
A
#
# COMPACT_ATOMS: atom_id res chain seq x y z
N MET A 1 53.87 69.86 -23.50
CA MET A 1 52.49 69.76 -24.09
C MET A 1 52.30 68.33 -24.55
N GLY A 2 51.65 67.49 -23.75
CA GLY A 2 51.44 66.09 -24.03
C GLY A 2 49.96 65.78 -23.82
N LEU A 3 49.25 65.40 -24.89
CA LEU A 3 47.87 64.93 -24.83
C LEU A 3 47.85 63.43 -24.38
N ALA A 4 47.18 63.17 -23.28
CA ALA A 4 46.84 61.79 -22.87
C ALA A 4 45.54 61.39 -23.51
N ALA A 5 45.59 60.33 -24.32
CA ALA A 5 44.39 59.68 -24.90
C ALA A 5 43.81 58.67 -23.89
N MET A 6 42.62 58.92 -23.42
CA MET A 6 41.87 57.92 -22.63
C MET A 6 41.16 56.91 -23.56
N ALA A 7 41.57 55.65 -23.50
CA ALA A 7 40.86 54.56 -24.15
C ALA A 7 39.74 54.06 -23.24
N GLY A 8 38.50 54.29 -23.63
CA GLY A 8 37.31 53.75 -22.94
C GLY A 8 37.04 52.32 -23.36
N THR A 9 37.10 51.38 -22.41
CA THR A 9 36.78 49.97 -22.61
C THR A 9 35.26 49.77 -22.50
N LEU A 10 34.60 49.45 -23.61
CA LEU A 10 33.19 49.14 -23.65
C LEU A 10 32.98 47.69 -23.17
N VAL A 11 32.44 47.52 -21.97
CA VAL A 11 32.06 46.20 -21.42
C VAL A 11 30.67 45.87 -21.93
N CYS A 12 30.57 44.94 -22.90
CA CYS A 12 29.31 44.34 -23.31
C CYS A 12 28.83 43.36 -22.23
N LEU A 13 27.79 43.74 -21.47
CA LEU A 13 27.05 42.89 -20.60
C LEU A 13 26.17 41.96 -21.44
N VAL A 14 26.57 40.69 -21.61
CA VAL A 14 25.72 39.65 -22.21
C VAL A 14 24.80 39.14 -21.11
N ALA A 15 23.51 39.47 -21.20
CA ALA A 15 22.49 38.94 -20.31
C ALA A 15 22.30 37.43 -20.61
N PRO A 16 22.24 36.58 -19.58
CA PRO A 16 21.93 35.15 -19.80
C PRO A 16 20.48 35.02 -20.28
N ALA A 17 20.32 34.45 -21.47
CA ALA A 17 19.00 34.08 -21.98
C ALA A 17 18.36 33.02 -21.07
N LEU A 18 17.23 33.36 -20.43
CA LEU A 18 16.39 32.41 -19.73
C LEU A 18 15.90 31.37 -20.75
N ARG A 19 16.49 30.18 -20.73
CA ARG A 19 15.97 29.05 -21.49
C ARG A 19 14.69 28.58 -20.83
N ALA A 20 13.54 28.86 -21.44
CA ALA A 20 12.28 28.25 -21.07
C ALA A 20 12.42 26.72 -21.21
N GLN A 21 12.33 26.00 -20.10
CA GLN A 21 12.27 24.55 -20.10
C GLN A 21 10.93 24.16 -20.76
N ALA A 22 11.01 23.42 -21.86
CA ALA A 22 9.85 22.79 -22.45
C ALA A 22 9.18 21.87 -21.41
N PRO A 23 7.84 21.78 -21.36
CA PRO A 23 7.16 20.85 -20.49
C PRO A 23 7.68 19.44 -20.77
N ALA A 24 8.07 18.73 -19.71
CA ALA A 24 8.51 17.35 -19.82
C ALA A 24 7.42 16.53 -20.52
N ALA A 25 7.78 15.82 -21.58
CA ALA A 25 6.89 14.87 -22.23
C ALA A 25 6.31 13.90 -21.17
N PRO A 26 5.03 13.49 -21.28
CA PRO A 26 4.47 12.50 -20.38
C PRO A 26 5.38 11.27 -20.40
N GLY A 27 5.96 10.98 -19.23
CA GLY A 27 6.95 9.91 -19.09
C GLY A 27 6.39 8.61 -19.64
N ALA A 28 7.20 7.89 -20.41
CA ALA A 28 6.91 6.56 -20.89
C ALA A 28 6.38 5.73 -19.71
N ALA A 29 5.21 5.10 -19.88
CA ALA A 29 4.58 4.28 -18.85
C ALA A 29 5.62 3.29 -18.33
N ALA A 30 5.97 3.43 -17.03
CA ALA A 30 6.89 2.52 -16.40
C ALA A 30 6.25 1.12 -16.42
N THR A 31 6.76 0.24 -17.26
CA THR A 31 6.45 -1.18 -17.17
C THR A 31 7.20 -1.71 -15.97
N SER A 32 6.47 -2.19 -14.95
CA SER A 32 7.15 -2.87 -13.84
C SER A 32 7.52 -4.27 -14.32
N ASP A 33 8.79 -4.49 -14.57
CA ASP A 33 9.37 -5.83 -14.83
C ASP A 33 9.45 -6.68 -13.57
N LEU A 34 8.51 -6.51 -12.64
CA LEU A 34 8.42 -7.34 -11.46
C LEU A 34 8.06 -8.77 -11.90
N PRO A 35 8.86 -9.79 -11.53
CA PRO A 35 8.71 -11.15 -12.06
C PRO A 35 7.37 -11.82 -11.72
N PHE A 36 6.50 -11.13 -10.99
CA PHE A 36 5.23 -11.67 -10.49
C PHE A 36 3.99 -10.87 -10.93
N THR A 37 4.17 -9.68 -11.55
CA THR A 37 3.04 -8.84 -12.01
C THR A 37 3.43 -8.09 -13.29
N HIS A 38 2.97 -8.58 -14.43
CA HIS A 38 3.17 -7.92 -15.74
C HIS A 38 2.07 -6.88 -15.98
N GLY A 39 1.97 -5.86 -15.11
CA GLY A 39 0.95 -4.82 -15.18
C GLY A 39 1.49 -3.51 -15.75
N GLN A 40 0.58 -2.69 -16.27
CA GLN A 40 0.86 -1.35 -16.76
C GLN A 40 0.18 -0.30 -15.86
N VAL A 41 0.97 0.59 -15.26
CA VAL A 41 0.45 1.62 -14.33
C VAL A 41 -0.59 2.52 -15.00
N ALA A 42 -0.37 2.94 -16.26
CA ALA A 42 -1.30 3.80 -16.99
C ALA A 42 -2.65 3.10 -17.28
N ALA A 43 -2.62 1.80 -17.64
CA ALA A 43 -3.83 1.01 -17.83
C ALA A 43 -4.57 0.81 -16.50
N GLY A 44 -3.83 0.55 -15.41
CA GLY A 44 -4.38 0.47 -14.06
C GLY A 44 -5.05 1.76 -13.60
N ALA A 45 -4.46 2.92 -13.91
CA ALA A 45 -5.05 4.22 -13.58
C ALA A 45 -6.45 4.40 -14.20
N THR A 46 -6.62 4.01 -15.47
CA THR A 46 -7.92 4.07 -16.16
C THR A 46 -8.94 3.14 -15.50
N LYS A 47 -8.53 1.91 -15.17
CA LYS A 47 -9.40 0.91 -14.53
C LYS A 47 -9.75 1.24 -13.10
N ALA A 48 -8.87 1.93 -12.37
CA ALA A 48 -9.06 2.33 -10.97
C ALA A 48 -10.17 3.36 -10.77
N ALA A 49 -10.69 3.99 -11.83
CA ALA A 49 -11.74 5.00 -11.73
C ALA A 49 -12.98 4.49 -10.96
N VAL A 50 -13.45 3.28 -11.26
CA VAL A 50 -14.59 2.66 -10.55
C VAL A 50 -14.25 2.33 -9.10
N CYS A 51 -13.02 1.95 -8.81
CA CYS A 51 -12.58 1.57 -7.46
C CYS A 51 -12.48 2.79 -6.53
N SER A 52 -12.20 3.98 -7.10
CA SER A 52 -12.00 5.21 -6.34
C SER A 52 -13.26 5.68 -5.59
N ALA A 53 -14.45 5.27 -6.02
CA ALA A 53 -15.71 5.59 -5.33
C ALA A 53 -15.72 5.09 -3.87
N CYS A 54 -15.07 3.96 -3.60
CA CYS A 54 -14.97 3.36 -2.27
C CYS A 54 -13.57 3.53 -1.66
N HIS A 55 -12.53 3.24 -2.46
CA HIS A 55 -11.15 3.25 -1.97
C HIS A 55 -10.48 4.64 -2.03
N GLY A 56 -11.22 5.66 -2.44
CA GLY A 56 -10.74 7.03 -2.53
C GLY A 56 -9.81 7.29 -3.72
N PRO A 57 -9.53 8.57 -4.01
CA PRO A 57 -8.60 8.94 -5.06
C PRO A 57 -7.23 8.30 -4.83
N ASN A 58 -6.66 7.72 -5.88
CA ASN A 58 -5.36 7.03 -5.83
C ASN A 58 -5.27 5.94 -4.73
N GLY A 59 -6.42 5.38 -4.33
CA GLY A 59 -6.47 4.35 -3.30
C GLY A 59 -6.31 4.88 -1.86
N ASN A 60 -6.52 6.16 -1.62
CA ASN A 60 -6.46 6.77 -0.28
C ASN A 60 -7.86 6.93 0.31
N SER A 61 -8.48 5.81 0.72
CA SER A 61 -9.80 5.81 1.36
C SER A 61 -9.83 6.69 2.61
N VAL A 62 -10.90 7.47 2.76
CA VAL A 62 -11.22 8.21 3.99
C VAL A 62 -12.23 7.47 4.88
N ASN A 63 -12.91 6.44 4.35
CA ASN A 63 -13.81 5.61 5.11
C ASN A 63 -12.99 4.56 5.90
N PRO A 64 -13.14 4.51 7.25
CA PRO A 64 -12.35 3.62 8.08
C PRO A 64 -12.62 2.12 7.86
N GLU A 65 -13.77 1.75 7.30
CA GLU A 65 -14.12 0.35 6.99
C GLU A 65 -13.53 -0.13 5.65
N TRP A 66 -13.18 0.79 4.76
CA TRP A 66 -12.69 0.46 3.43
C TRP A 66 -11.16 0.62 3.37
N PRO A 67 -10.45 -0.42 2.89
CA PRO A 67 -9.00 -0.38 2.93
C PRO A 67 -8.42 0.70 2.02
N ARG A 68 -7.32 1.27 2.46
CA ARG A 68 -6.41 2.00 1.59
C ARG A 68 -5.66 1.02 0.71
N LEU A 69 -5.55 1.36 -0.56
CA LEU A 69 -4.84 0.58 -1.56
C LEU A 69 -3.52 1.24 -1.97
N ALA A 70 -3.37 2.55 -1.73
CA ALA A 70 -2.16 3.30 -2.04
C ALA A 70 -0.92 2.68 -1.37
N GLY A 71 0.12 2.44 -2.18
CA GLY A 71 1.37 1.82 -1.72
C GLY A 71 1.26 0.37 -1.28
N GLN A 72 0.14 -0.31 -1.62
CA GLN A 72 -0.01 -1.72 -1.31
C GLN A 72 0.79 -2.57 -2.29
N ASN A 73 1.43 -3.60 -1.77
CA ASN A 73 2.21 -4.57 -2.50
C ASN A 73 1.40 -5.17 -3.68
N ALA A 74 1.95 -5.09 -4.90
CA ALA A 74 1.25 -5.53 -6.11
C ALA A 74 0.95 -7.03 -6.09
N VAL A 75 1.88 -7.86 -5.62
CA VAL A 75 1.67 -9.33 -5.52
C VAL A 75 0.50 -9.62 -4.57
N TYR A 76 0.46 -8.94 -3.42
CA TYR A 76 -0.64 -9.09 -2.48
C TYR A 76 -1.97 -8.58 -3.07
N THR A 77 -1.98 -7.43 -3.72
CA THR A 77 -3.19 -6.86 -4.33
C THR A 77 -3.75 -7.80 -5.40
N ALA A 78 -2.89 -8.33 -6.28
CA ALA A 78 -3.29 -9.28 -7.31
C ALA A 78 -3.83 -10.58 -6.71
N GLU A 79 -3.19 -11.12 -5.68
CA GLU A 79 -3.68 -12.30 -4.95
C GLU A 79 -5.07 -12.05 -4.37
N GLN A 80 -5.27 -10.92 -3.67
CA GLN A 80 -6.55 -10.62 -3.04
C GLN A 80 -7.68 -10.43 -4.07
N LEU A 81 -7.42 -9.79 -5.21
CA LEU A 81 -8.41 -9.65 -6.28
C LEU A 81 -8.79 -11.02 -6.87
N ARG A 82 -7.82 -11.92 -7.08
CA ARG A 82 -8.10 -13.30 -7.52
C ARG A 82 -8.91 -14.09 -6.50
N LEU A 83 -8.60 -13.92 -5.20
CA LEU A 83 -9.34 -14.58 -4.12
C LEU A 83 -10.78 -14.06 -4.00
N PHE A 84 -11.02 -12.76 -4.22
CA PHE A 84 -12.37 -12.22 -4.34
C PHE A 84 -13.08 -12.76 -5.57
N ARG A 85 -12.42 -12.75 -6.74
CA ARG A 85 -12.97 -13.23 -8.00
C ARG A 85 -13.42 -14.70 -7.92
N SER A 86 -12.63 -15.53 -7.29
CA SER A 86 -12.93 -16.95 -7.08
C SER A 86 -13.96 -17.23 -5.95
N GLY A 87 -14.31 -16.22 -5.15
CA GLY A 87 -15.17 -16.37 -4.00
C GLY A 87 -14.50 -16.97 -2.76
N VAL A 88 -13.24 -17.37 -2.85
CA VAL A 88 -12.48 -17.92 -1.71
C VAL A 88 -12.34 -16.87 -0.59
N ARG A 89 -12.11 -15.60 -0.94
CA ARG A 89 -12.28 -14.47 -0.04
C ARG A 89 -13.67 -13.89 -0.24
N ALA A 90 -14.64 -14.33 0.56
CA ALA A 90 -16.00 -13.86 0.44
C ALA A 90 -16.14 -12.40 0.89
N ASN A 91 -16.73 -11.60 0.03
CA ASN A 91 -17.16 -10.23 0.35
C ASN A 91 -18.25 -9.81 -0.64
N PRO A 92 -19.47 -9.44 -0.16
CA PRO A 92 -20.60 -9.17 -1.04
C PRO A 92 -20.43 -7.96 -1.95
N VAL A 93 -19.51 -7.04 -1.61
CA VAL A 93 -19.20 -5.86 -2.43
C VAL A 93 -18.06 -6.15 -3.40
N MET A 94 -16.95 -6.72 -2.91
CA MET A 94 -15.74 -6.90 -3.72
C MET A 94 -15.85 -8.08 -4.70
N GLN A 95 -16.59 -9.12 -4.37
CA GLN A 95 -16.71 -10.30 -5.22
C GLN A 95 -17.33 -9.98 -6.60
N PRO A 96 -18.48 -9.31 -6.72
CA PRO A 96 -19.03 -8.97 -8.03
C PRO A 96 -18.15 -8.02 -8.82
N LEU A 97 -17.44 -7.10 -8.17
CA LEU A 97 -16.51 -6.20 -8.84
C LEU A 97 -15.28 -6.96 -9.37
N ALA A 98 -14.70 -7.85 -8.57
CA ALA A 98 -13.56 -8.66 -8.97
C ALA A 98 -13.92 -9.70 -10.05
N ALA A 99 -15.15 -10.18 -10.08
CA ALA A 99 -15.63 -11.18 -11.06
C ALA A 99 -15.52 -10.69 -12.52
N THR A 100 -15.57 -9.38 -12.73
CA THR A 100 -15.49 -8.78 -14.07
C THR A 100 -14.05 -8.54 -14.55
N LEU A 101 -13.03 -8.70 -13.67
CA LEU A 101 -11.64 -8.41 -13.99
C LEU A 101 -10.94 -9.59 -14.69
N SER A 102 -10.26 -9.31 -15.78
CA SER A 102 -9.30 -10.25 -16.40
C SER A 102 -8.02 -10.33 -15.54
N ASP A 103 -7.15 -11.29 -15.82
CA ASP A 103 -5.83 -11.39 -15.17
C ASP A 103 -4.95 -10.19 -15.48
N GLN A 104 -5.07 -9.61 -16.68
CA GLN A 104 -4.35 -8.39 -17.05
C GLN A 104 -4.89 -7.18 -16.26
N ASP A 105 -6.22 -7.05 -16.11
CA ASP A 105 -6.81 -5.97 -15.31
C ASP A 105 -6.35 -6.03 -13.86
N ILE A 106 -6.29 -7.24 -13.28
CA ILE A 106 -5.79 -7.46 -11.94
C ILE A 106 -4.32 -7.03 -11.83
N SER A 107 -3.49 -7.39 -12.82
CA SER A 107 -2.08 -7.02 -12.83
C SER A 107 -1.88 -5.51 -12.96
N ASP A 108 -2.63 -4.85 -13.85
CA ASP A 108 -2.57 -3.41 -14.07
C ASP A 108 -3.00 -2.63 -12.82
N LEU A 109 -4.12 -3.03 -12.19
CA LEU A 109 -4.59 -2.42 -10.95
C LEU A 109 -3.60 -2.62 -9.81
N ALA A 110 -2.97 -3.78 -9.71
CA ALA A 110 -2.02 -4.11 -8.67
C ALA A 110 -0.79 -3.18 -8.72
N VAL A 111 -0.16 -3.03 -9.89
CA VAL A 111 1.00 -2.14 -10.05
C VAL A 111 0.62 -0.66 -9.95
N TYR A 112 -0.60 -0.30 -10.38
CA TYR A 112 -1.08 1.06 -10.21
C TYR A 112 -1.17 1.46 -8.74
N TYR A 113 -1.79 0.64 -7.89
CA TYR A 113 -1.92 0.96 -6.47
C TYR A 113 -0.59 0.88 -5.71
N GLU A 114 0.31 -0.01 -6.10
CA GLU A 114 1.67 -0.03 -5.54
C GLU A 114 2.43 1.27 -5.79
N ALA A 115 2.28 1.86 -6.97
CA ALA A 115 2.90 3.13 -7.34
C ALA A 115 2.30 4.36 -6.62
N GLN A 116 1.15 4.22 -5.96
CA GLN A 116 0.53 5.35 -5.27
C GLN A 116 1.17 5.61 -3.91
N THR A 117 1.21 6.88 -3.52
CA THR A 117 1.71 7.28 -2.20
C THR A 117 0.57 7.21 -1.17
N PRO A 118 0.70 6.44 -0.09
CA PRO A 118 -0.25 6.46 1.00
C PRO A 118 -0.18 7.79 1.74
N THR A 119 -1.33 8.46 1.93
CA THR A 119 -1.42 9.64 2.78
C THR A 119 -1.41 9.22 4.25
N GLY A 120 -0.72 10.00 5.12
CA GLY A 120 -0.65 9.68 6.54
C GLY A 120 -2.02 9.69 7.22
N LEU A 121 -2.15 8.86 8.23
CA LEU A 121 -3.23 8.88 9.22
C LEU A 121 -2.61 9.06 10.60
N GLU A 122 -3.42 9.42 11.58
CA GLU A 122 -2.96 9.55 12.96
C GLU A 122 -3.30 8.27 13.75
N ALA A 123 -2.36 7.82 14.58
CA ALA A 123 -2.61 6.78 15.56
C ALA A 123 -3.45 7.33 16.71
N ASP A 124 -4.28 6.50 17.32
CA ASP A 124 -4.97 6.88 18.55
C ASP A 124 -3.94 7.01 19.69
N PRO A 125 -3.86 8.18 20.35
CA PRO A 125 -2.88 8.45 21.39
C PRO A 125 -3.01 7.53 22.62
N SER A 126 -4.16 6.91 22.82
CA SER A 126 -4.41 6.03 23.96
C SER A 126 -3.86 4.61 23.76
N TYR A 127 -3.66 4.17 22.52
CA TYR A 127 -3.41 2.76 22.22
C TYR A 127 -2.11 2.48 21.47
N TRP A 128 -1.53 3.45 20.78
CA TRP A 128 -0.42 3.20 19.86
C TRP A 128 0.86 2.65 20.53
N GLN A 129 1.14 3.00 21.81
CA GLN A 129 2.35 2.51 22.48
C GLN A 129 2.32 1.00 22.72
N GLY A 130 1.16 0.45 23.13
CA GLY A 130 0.96 -1.00 23.24
C GLY A 130 1.11 -1.68 21.89
N GLY A 131 0.51 -1.08 20.85
CA GLY A 131 0.64 -1.54 19.48
C GLY A 131 2.05 -1.51 18.95
N GLN A 132 2.82 -0.45 19.25
CA GLN A 132 4.23 -0.36 18.89
C GLN A 132 5.05 -1.47 19.54
N ALA A 133 4.84 -1.68 20.84
CA ALA A 133 5.55 -2.72 21.57
C ALA A 133 5.28 -4.12 20.95
N LEU A 134 4.02 -4.42 20.66
CA LEU A 134 3.64 -5.67 20.01
C LEU A 134 4.23 -5.78 18.59
N TYR A 135 4.11 -4.72 17.78
CA TYR A 135 4.59 -4.70 16.41
C TYR A 135 6.11 -4.97 16.32
N LEU A 136 6.88 -4.29 17.18
CA LEU A 136 8.35 -4.37 17.13
C LEU A 136 8.91 -5.61 17.83
N ARG A 137 8.25 -6.11 18.89
CA ARG A 137 8.80 -7.15 19.77
C ARG A 137 7.99 -8.44 19.81
N GLY A 138 6.71 -8.40 19.39
CA GLY A 138 5.79 -9.52 19.57
C GLY A 138 5.37 -9.71 21.02
N ASP A 139 4.80 -10.88 21.33
CA ASP A 139 4.44 -11.33 22.66
C ASP A 139 4.91 -12.77 22.85
N ARG A 140 6.03 -12.93 23.57
CA ARG A 140 6.64 -14.25 23.77
C ARG A 140 5.75 -15.20 24.59
N ALA A 141 5.01 -14.66 25.55
CA ALA A 141 4.15 -15.47 26.41
C ALA A 141 3.00 -16.10 25.64
N ARG A 142 2.55 -15.42 24.57
CA ARG A 142 1.49 -15.88 23.65
C ARG A 142 2.05 -16.47 22.35
N GLU A 143 3.37 -16.62 22.26
CA GLU A 143 4.05 -17.10 21.06
C GLU A 143 3.71 -16.29 19.79
N VAL A 144 3.54 -14.97 19.94
CA VAL A 144 3.33 -14.03 18.83
C VAL A 144 4.68 -13.43 18.46
N PRO A 145 5.21 -13.72 17.26
CA PRO A 145 6.44 -13.09 16.79
C PRO A 145 6.22 -11.59 16.51
N SER A 146 7.30 -10.82 16.40
CA SER A 146 7.21 -9.43 15.98
C SER A 146 6.61 -9.32 14.57
N CYS A 147 5.72 -8.37 14.37
CA CYS A 147 5.11 -8.11 13.04
C CYS A 147 6.17 -7.63 12.04
N THR A 148 7.24 -6.99 12.55
CA THR A 148 8.38 -6.52 11.74
C THR A 148 9.06 -7.63 10.96
N ALA A 149 9.04 -8.86 11.46
CA ALA A 149 9.71 -10.00 10.82
C ALA A 149 9.20 -10.26 9.38
N CYS A 150 7.92 -9.99 9.15
CA CYS A 150 7.29 -10.20 7.84
C CYS A 150 6.91 -8.86 7.17
N HIS A 151 6.35 -7.92 7.95
CA HIS A 151 5.84 -6.66 7.40
C HIS A 151 6.86 -5.53 7.37
N GLY A 152 8.09 -5.77 7.85
CA GLY A 152 9.17 -4.79 7.89
C GLY A 152 9.03 -3.76 9.01
N PRO A 153 10.12 -3.05 9.36
CA PRO A 153 10.16 -2.15 10.53
C PRO A 153 9.26 -0.94 10.40
N VAL A 154 8.95 -0.53 9.18
CA VAL A 154 8.06 0.61 8.84
C VAL A 154 6.79 0.16 8.10
N GLY A 155 6.42 -1.10 8.19
CA GLY A 155 5.17 -1.61 7.65
C GLY A 155 5.04 -1.57 6.12
N ARG A 156 6.16 -1.62 5.38
CA ARG A 156 6.13 -1.64 3.90
C ARG A 156 5.81 -3.00 3.30
N GLY A 157 5.81 -4.05 4.13
CA GLY A 157 5.65 -5.42 3.65
C GLY A 157 6.90 -5.96 2.96
N ASN A 158 6.70 -7.04 2.22
CA ASN A 158 7.72 -7.68 1.40
C ASN A 158 7.09 -8.12 0.08
N LEU A 159 7.45 -7.47 -1.02
CA LEU A 159 6.88 -7.73 -2.34
C LEU A 159 7.11 -9.19 -2.78
N ALA A 160 8.34 -9.66 -2.71
CA ALA A 160 8.71 -11.00 -3.19
C ALA A 160 8.01 -12.13 -2.41
N ALA A 161 7.73 -11.91 -1.12
CA ALA A 161 7.02 -12.85 -0.28
C ALA A 161 5.49 -12.68 -0.31
N GLY A 162 4.98 -11.64 -0.97
CA GLY A 162 3.56 -11.30 -0.98
C GLY A 162 3.05 -10.81 0.39
N TYR A 163 3.94 -10.36 1.27
CA TYR A 163 3.51 -9.80 2.56
C TYR A 163 3.02 -8.36 2.36
N PRO A 164 1.79 -8.04 2.79
CA PRO A 164 1.20 -6.73 2.53
C PRO A 164 1.91 -5.60 3.25
N ALA A 165 1.87 -4.42 2.63
CA ALA A 165 2.10 -3.17 3.33
C ALA A 165 0.97 -2.93 4.34
N LEU A 166 1.35 -2.52 5.54
CA LEU A 166 0.41 -2.24 6.63
C LEU A 166 0.33 -0.74 6.96
N ARG A 167 1.40 0.01 6.72
CA ARG A 167 1.51 1.43 7.08
C ARG A 167 0.35 2.26 6.52
N ALA A 168 -0.09 3.21 7.31
CA ALA A 168 -1.18 4.13 6.96
C ALA A 168 -2.50 3.42 6.59
N GLN A 169 -2.68 2.16 6.99
CA GLN A 169 -3.95 1.46 6.79
C GLN A 169 -4.96 1.84 7.88
N GLN A 170 -6.23 1.89 7.52
CA GLN A 170 -7.33 2.19 8.43
C GLN A 170 -7.38 1.20 9.60
N SER A 171 -7.39 1.69 10.83
CA SER A 171 -7.39 0.84 12.03
C SER A 171 -8.65 -0.03 12.14
N VAL A 172 -9.81 0.51 11.79
CA VAL A 172 -11.08 -0.24 11.79
C VAL A 172 -11.01 -1.42 10.81
N TYR A 173 -10.51 -1.17 9.60
CA TYR A 173 -10.30 -2.24 8.62
C TYR A 173 -9.29 -3.28 9.12
N LEU A 174 -8.18 -2.85 9.74
CA LEU A 174 -7.16 -3.76 10.27
C LEU A 174 -7.72 -4.64 11.40
N MET A 175 -8.46 -4.05 12.34
CA MET A 175 -9.13 -4.81 13.41
C MET A 175 -10.07 -5.85 12.84
N LYS A 176 -10.89 -5.46 11.86
CA LYS A 176 -11.76 -6.42 11.17
C LYS A 176 -10.95 -7.55 10.54
N GLN A 177 -9.88 -7.26 9.82
CA GLN A 177 -9.09 -8.28 9.14
C GLN A 177 -8.37 -9.23 10.11
N LEU A 178 -7.85 -8.73 11.24
CA LEU A 178 -7.24 -9.59 12.26
C LEU A 178 -8.28 -10.50 12.91
N ASN A 179 -9.49 -10.00 13.18
CA ASN A 179 -10.59 -10.81 13.68
C ASN A 179 -11.07 -11.84 12.63
N ASP A 180 -11.17 -11.45 11.36
CA ASP A 180 -11.53 -12.36 10.26
C ASP A 180 -10.47 -13.47 10.10
N TYR A 181 -9.19 -13.17 10.29
CA TYR A 181 -8.15 -14.19 10.35
C TYR A 181 -8.31 -15.09 11.57
N ALA A 182 -8.46 -14.53 12.76
CA ALA A 182 -8.55 -15.29 14.02
C ALA A 182 -9.73 -16.26 14.05
N SER A 183 -10.87 -15.87 13.48
CA SER A 183 -12.09 -16.70 13.38
C SER A 183 -12.07 -17.66 12.19
N GLY A 184 -11.18 -17.46 11.22
CA GLY A 184 -11.18 -18.18 9.95
C GLY A 184 -12.18 -17.63 8.91
N ALA A 185 -12.89 -16.54 9.22
CA ALA A 185 -13.90 -15.96 8.34
C ALA A 185 -13.31 -15.25 7.10
N ARG A 186 -12.00 -14.96 7.10
CA ARG A 186 -11.39 -14.26 5.96
C ARG A 186 -11.45 -15.05 4.67
N TYR A 187 -11.36 -16.36 4.73
CA TYR A 187 -11.44 -17.25 3.58
C TYR A 187 -12.50 -18.32 3.79
N THR A 188 -13.17 -18.72 2.72
CA THR A 188 -14.20 -19.74 2.72
C THR A 188 -13.68 -21.07 2.18
N GLY A 189 -14.34 -22.17 2.50
CA GLY A 189 -14.00 -23.51 2.06
C GLY A 189 -13.63 -24.45 3.23
N PRO A 190 -13.41 -25.72 2.95
CA PRO A 190 -13.16 -26.74 3.99
C PRO A 190 -11.86 -26.52 4.76
N ASN A 191 -10.93 -25.77 4.19
CA ASN A 191 -9.70 -25.37 4.85
C ASN A 191 -9.34 -23.92 4.50
N PRO A 192 -10.04 -22.95 5.10
CA PRO A 192 -9.89 -21.53 4.73
C PRO A 192 -8.46 -21.01 4.90
N ALA A 193 -7.68 -21.55 5.85
CA ALA A 193 -6.30 -21.17 6.04
C ALA A 193 -5.39 -21.56 4.86
N GLN A 194 -5.75 -22.58 4.10
CA GLN A 194 -4.98 -23.05 2.94
C GLN A 194 -5.28 -22.28 1.65
N ALA A 195 -6.24 -21.38 1.65
CA ALA A 195 -6.56 -20.53 0.50
C ALA A 195 -5.35 -19.69 0.03
N SER A 196 -4.46 -19.38 0.96
CA SER A 196 -3.22 -18.64 0.73
C SER A 196 -2.18 -19.11 1.75
N ARG A 197 -0.94 -19.35 1.29
CA ARG A 197 0.18 -19.67 2.18
C ARG A 197 0.34 -18.64 3.29
N ASN A 198 0.25 -17.37 2.94
CA ASN A 198 0.37 -16.26 3.88
C ASN A 198 -0.89 -16.16 4.77
N GLY A 199 -2.05 -16.54 4.25
CA GLY A 199 -3.29 -16.63 5.00
C GLY A 199 -3.21 -17.62 6.16
N THR A 200 -2.60 -18.79 5.95
CA THR A 200 -2.38 -19.79 7.02
C THR A 200 -1.52 -19.24 8.16
N MET A 201 -0.44 -18.53 7.81
CA MET A 201 0.41 -17.90 8.82
C MET A 201 -0.36 -16.87 9.63
N MET A 202 -1.10 -15.97 8.96
CA MET A 202 -1.87 -14.93 9.63
C MET A 202 -3.03 -15.49 10.46
N PHE A 203 -3.69 -16.56 10.03
CA PHE A 203 -4.68 -17.27 10.84
C PHE A 203 -4.08 -17.79 12.15
N THR A 204 -2.93 -18.45 12.06
CA THR A 204 -2.24 -19.01 13.23
C THR A 204 -1.82 -17.92 14.21
N LEU A 205 -1.32 -16.79 13.71
CA LEU A 205 -0.89 -15.66 14.53
C LEU A 205 -2.07 -14.90 15.15
N ALA A 206 -3.08 -14.58 14.34
CA ALA A 206 -4.20 -13.77 14.78
C ALA A 206 -5.00 -14.42 15.91
N LYS A 207 -5.11 -15.75 15.91
CA LYS A 207 -5.75 -16.52 17.01
C LYS A 207 -5.08 -16.34 18.37
N ARG A 208 -3.83 -15.92 18.40
CA ARG A 208 -3.06 -15.72 19.62
C ARG A 208 -3.16 -14.31 20.18
N LEU A 209 -3.69 -13.37 19.38
CA LEU A 209 -3.86 -11.99 19.79
C LEU A 209 -5.08 -11.83 20.69
N THR A 210 -4.97 -10.95 21.70
CA THR A 210 -6.13 -10.50 22.47
C THR A 210 -6.88 -9.40 21.71
N PRO A 211 -8.15 -9.12 22.04
CA PRO A 211 -8.88 -7.98 21.46
C PRO A 211 -8.16 -6.65 21.66
N GLU A 212 -7.53 -6.43 22.84
CA GLU A 212 -6.75 -5.24 23.13
C GLU A 212 -5.51 -5.16 22.23
N GLN A 213 -4.78 -6.26 22.05
CA GLN A 213 -3.62 -6.32 21.17
C GLN A 213 -4.00 -6.03 19.71
N ILE A 214 -5.15 -6.52 19.25
CA ILE A 214 -5.68 -6.24 17.91
C ILE A 214 -5.97 -4.74 17.75
N ARG A 215 -6.65 -4.12 18.73
CA ARG A 215 -6.95 -2.69 18.72
C ARG A 215 -5.66 -1.86 18.72
N ASP A 216 -4.75 -2.16 19.63
CA ASP A 216 -3.54 -1.39 19.85
C ASP A 216 -2.60 -1.46 18.62
N VAL A 217 -2.37 -2.65 18.06
CA VAL A 217 -1.52 -2.78 16.88
C VAL A 217 -2.15 -2.15 15.64
N ALA A 218 -3.47 -2.20 15.51
CA ALA A 218 -4.18 -1.54 14.42
C ALA A 218 -4.04 -0.01 14.49
N SER A 219 -4.12 0.56 15.68
CA SER A 219 -3.88 1.99 15.92
C SER A 219 -2.44 2.39 15.56
N TYR A 220 -1.45 1.63 16.05
CA TYR A 220 -0.05 1.91 15.75
C TYR A 220 0.24 1.88 14.24
N VAL A 221 -0.23 0.85 13.55
CA VAL A 221 -0.04 0.67 12.11
C VAL A 221 -0.70 1.80 11.30
N GLN A 222 -1.86 2.27 11.73
CA GLN A 222 -2.52 3.42 11.10
C GLN A 222 -1.65 4.67 11.10
N GLY A 223 -0.93 4.93 12.19
CA GLY A 223 -0.02 6.08 12.31
C GLY A 223 1.37 5.89 11.69
N MET A 224 1.71 4.71 11.16
CA MET A 224 3.01 4.47 10.51
C MET A 224 3.12 5.22 9.18
N ARG A 225 4.30 5.81 8.94
CA ARG A 225 4.60 6.61 7.72
C ARG A 225 5.79 6.07 6.94
#